data_6f0b128b12a1446f5464a2512b9a9e69
#
_entry.id   6f0b128b12a1446f5464a2512b9a9e69
#
_cell.length_a   1.000
_cell.length_b   1.000
_cell.length_c   1.000
_cell.angle_alpha   90.00
_cell.angle_beta   90.00
_cell.angle_gamma   90.00
#
_symmetry.space_group_name_H-M   'P 1'
#
loop_
_entity.id
_entity.type
_entity.pdbx_description
1 polymer ?
#
loop_
_entity_poly.entity_id
_entity_poly.type
_entity_poly.pdbx_seq_one_letter_code
_entity_poly.pdbx_strand_id
1 'polypeptide(L)'
;MRILRGRTLSFHRRPDGLSDNASYTYREDGGLLIDAGMIAAEGDYAAIAKANPEAEVTDHQPHLILPGFIDPHLHFPQMQVIASFGTRLIEWLNTYTFPEEMRFSDKAHGDWIAGQLFKTLIANGTTTAAAYCTSHPNSVDAFFEAAESRNMRMIGGKVLMDRNAPKGLLDTPKSAYDDTFALANKWHGRGRAHYCVTPRFAITSTPEQMEVAQSLVKSLSDCYVQTHLGETPEEIAFATSLFPDAPDYTGIYESYGLLGQKTLLGHCIHLTDREVEVIAATQSVAVSCPTSNLFLGSGLFPRQRLLNQGVRIALATDIGGGTSYSMLRTLDEFYKVLQLGREVHDPLNAFYQITRGNAESLGLADKIGTLDAGTEADIVVLNANATPPMALRMERVSTLAEELFVLQTLGDDRAVVETYVAGVGMKST
;
A
#
# COMPACT_ATOMS: atom_id res chain seq x y z
N MET A 1 4.30 -9.58 28.29
CA MET A 1 3.68 -8.22 28.15
C MET A 1 4.76 -7.16 28.08
N ARG A 2 4.58 -6.15 27.22
CA ARG A 2 5.47 -4.98 27.07
C ARG A 2 4.63 -3.73 26.97
N ILE A 3 5.09 -2.63 27.54
CA ILE A 3 4.50 -1.30 27.35
C ILE A 3 5.42 -0.48 26.45
N LEU A 4 4.87 0.04 25.35
CA LEU A 4 5.53 1.08 24.56
C LEU A 4 5.05 2.44 25.10
N ARG A 5 5.96 3.27 25.61
CA ARG A 5 5.68 4.61 26.06
C ARG A 5 6.12 5.63 25.02
N GLY A 6 5.32 6.62 24.73
CA GLY A 6 5.65 7.72 23.83
C GLY A 6 4.46 8.65 23.66
N ARG A 7 4.59 9.61 22.75
CA ARG A 7 3.45 10.40 22.29
C ARG A 7 2.64 9.54 21.34
N THR A 8 1.35 9.32 21.54
CA THR A 8 0.53 8.43 20.69
C THR A 8 -0.47 9.21 19.86
N LEU A 9 -0.64 8.82 18.59
CA LEU A 9 -1.65 9.35 17.68
C LEU A 9 -2.37 8.20 16.94
N SER A 10 -3.69 8.14 17.08
CA SER A 10 -4.55 7.15 16.40
C SER A 10 -5.80 7.82 15.87
N PHE A 11 -6.20 7.48 14.63
CA PHE A 11 -7.39 8.04 13.99
C PHE A 11 -8.57 7.08 14.14
N HIS A 12 -9.76 7.63 14.45
CA HIS A 12 -11.02 6.89 14.54
C HIS A 12 -11.84 6.95 13.26
N ARG A 13 -11.74 8.06 12.54
CA ARG A 13 -12.36 8.32 11.25
C ARG A 13 -11.57 9.39 10.49
N ARG A 14 -11.93 9.61 9.24
CA ARG A 14 -11.36 10.69 8.45
C ARG A 14 -11.64 12.05 9.10
N PRO A 15 -10.60 12.88 9.31
CA PRO A 15 -10.78 14.25 9.82
C PRO A 15 -11.54 15.15 8.84
N ASP A 16 -12.47 15.97 9.36
CA ASP A 16 -13.17 17.00 8.60
C ASP A 16 -12.37 18.31 8.49
N GLY A 17 -11.08 18.29 8.91
CA GLY A 17 -10.14 19.39 8.90
C GLY A 17 -9.39 19.53 10.23
N LEU A 18 -8.51 20.52 10.33
CA LEU A 18 -7.59 20.72 11.46
C LEU A 18 -8.27 20.91 12.83
N SER A 19 -9.52 21.33 12.86
CA SER A 19 -10.30 21.58 14.10
C SER A 19 -11.09 20.35 14.57
N ASP A 20 -11.08 19.24 13.83
CA ASP A 20 -11.85 18.04 14.14
C ASP A 20 -11.13 17.13 15.13
N ASN A 21 -11.00 17.59 16.37
CA ASN A 21 -10.32 16.85 17.45
C ASN A 21 -11.04 15.55 17.85
N ALA A 22 -12.28 15.33 17.41
CA ALA A 22 -13.02 14.10 17.67
C ALA A 22 -12.70 12.97 16.68
N SER A 23 -11.93 13.24 15.63
CA SER A 23 -11.54 12.27 14.61
C SER A 23 -10.32 11.42 15.00
N TYR A 24 -9.58 11.83 16.03
CA TYR A 24 -8.37 11.15 16.50
C TYR A 24 -8.20 11.23 18.00
N THR A 25 -7.38 10.35 18.56
CA THR A 25 -6.84 10.45 19.92
C THR A 25 -5.36 10.78 19.84
N TYR A 26 -4.95 11.85 20.55
CA TYR A 26 -3.56 12.21 20.75
C TYR A 26 -3.25 12.29 22.23
N ARG A 27 -2.13 11.67 22.67
CA ARG A 27 -1.63 11.74 24.07
C ARG A 27 -0.16 12.14 24.05
N GLU A 28 0.20 13.09 24.91
CA GLU A 28 1.60 13.54 25.07
C GLU A 28 2.45 12.52 25.84
N ASP A 29 1.84 11.73 26.72
CA ASP A 29 2.47 10.63 27.43
C ASP A 29 1.55 9.40 27.41
N GLY A 30 1.49 8.75 26.25
CA GLY A 30 0.70 7.57 26.01
C GLY A 30 1.44 6.28 26.33
N GLY A 31 0.67 5.23 26.61
CA GLY A 31 1.16 3.87 26.80
C GLY A 31 0.35 2.87 26.00
N LEU A 32 1.03 1.97 25.30
CA LEU A 32 0.43 0.83 24.62
C LEU A 32 0.88 -0.46 25.29
N LEU A 33 -0.03 -1.20 25.89
CA LEU A 33 0.25 -2.54 26.40
C LEU A 33 0.19 -3.54 25.25
N ILE A 34 1.29 -4.20 24.98
CA ILE A 34 1.39 -5.22 23.95
C ILE A 34 1.42 -6.61 24.60
N ASP A 35 0.54 -7.49 24.16
CA ASP A 35 0.50 -8.87 24.56
C ASP A 35 0.19 -9.79 23.35
N ALA A 36 0.96 -10.86 23.21
CA ALA A 36 0.80 -11.84 22.13
C ALA A 36 0.64 -11.24 20.72
N GLY A 37 1.34 -10.13 20.44
CA GLY A 37 1.30 -9.46 19.13
C GLY A 37 0.13 -8.51 18.92
N MET A 38 -0.71 -8.31 19.93
CA MET A 38 -1.90 -7.45 19.91
C MET A 38 -1.71 -6.26 20.86
N ILE A 39 -2.39 -5.16 20.58
CA ILE A 39 -2.57 -4.06 21.54
C ILE A 39 -3.63 -4.50 22.55
N ALA A 40 -3.21 -4.81 23.76
CA ALA A 40 -4.12 -5.25 24.83
C ALA A 40 -4.80 -4.08 25.55
N ALA A 41 -4.13 -2.93 25.63
CA ALA A 41 -4.68 -1.69 26.16
C ALA A 41 -3.95 -0.47 25.59
N GLU A 42 -4.65 0.66 25.48
CA GLU A 42 -4.16 1.98 25.10
C GLU A 42 -4.67 3.02 26.10
N GLY A 43 -3.84 3.98 26.46
CA GLY A 43 -4.23 5.03 27.40
C GLY A 43 -3.06 5.89 27.87
N ASP A 44 -3.30 6.67 28.93
CA ASP A 44 -2.24 7.41 29.59
C ASP A 44 -1.22 6.45 30.18
N TYR A 45 0.07 6.69 29.93
CA TYR A 45 1.16 5.80 30.35
C TYR A 45 1.10 5.46 31.86
N ALA A 46 0.90 6.47 32.70
CA ALA A 46 0.84 6.26 34.16
C ALA A 46 -0.27 5.28 34.58
N ALA A 47 -1.42 5.31 33.91
CA ALA A 47 -2.53 4.41 34.17
C ALA A 47 -2.21 2.98 33.69
N ILE A 48 -1.66 2.86 32.47
CA ILE A 48 -1.27 1.55 31.88
C ILE A 48 -0.16 0.90 32.72
N ALA A 49 0.90 1.63 33.09
CA ALA A 49 2.00 1.12 33.88
C ALA A 49 1.55 0.70 35.30
N LYS A 50 0.69 1.48 35.95
CA LYS A 50 0.14 1.15 37.25
C LYS A 50 -0.69 -0.14 37.25
N ALA A 51 -1.45 -0.36 36.17
CA ALA A 51 -2.26 -1.56 36.01
C ALA A 51 -1.44 -2.80 35.64
N ASN A 52 -0.21 -2.62 35.11
CA ASN A 52 0.66 -3.69 34.59
C ASN A 52 2.10 -3.54 35.12
N PRO A 53 2.33 -3.62 36.45
CA PRO A 53 3.64 -3.31 37.06
C PRO A 53 4.77 -4.27 36.66
N GLU A 54 4.43 -5.47 36.17
CA GLU A 54 5.39 -6.48 35.72
C GLU A 54 5.71 -6.39 34.22
N ALA A 55 5.07 -5.48 33.47
CA ALA A 55 5.34 -5.31 32.05
C ALA A 55 6.67 -4.59 31.81
N GLU A 56 7.47 -5.11 30.88
CA GLU A 56 8.69 -4.43 30.42
C GLU A 56 8.32 -3.12 29.72
N VAL A 57 9.01 -2.01 30.05
CA VAL A 57 8.76 -0.71 29.42
C VAL A 57 9.85 -0.41 28.39
N THR A 58 9.43 -0.11 27.14
CA THR A 58 10.26 0.52 26.12
C THR A 58 9.84 1.97 25.99
N ASP A 59 10.72 2.91 26.37
CA ASP A 59 10.44 4.34 26.38
C ASP A 59 10.90 4.99 25.06
N HIS A 60 9.95 5.51 24.29
CA HIS A 60 10.16 6.23 23.03
C HIS A 60 9.98 7.76 23.18
N GLN A 61 9.80 8.29 24.40
CA GLN A 61 9.74 9.75 24.54
C GLN A 61 11.01 10.43 24.00
N PRO A 62 10.91 11.55 23.29
CA PRO A 62 9.70 12.34 22.97
C PRO A 62 9.07 12.01 21.59
N HIS A 63 9.32 10.81 21.05
CA HIS A 63 8.91 10.43 19.71
C HIS A 63 7.40 10.14 19.61
N LEU A 64 6.88 10.24 18.39
CA LEU A 64 5.48 10.03 18.07
C LEU A 64 5.25 8.56 17.63
N ILE A 65 4.34 7.89 18.30
CA ILE A 65 3.91 6.51 18.02
C ILE A 65 2.60 6.55 17.24
N LEU A 66 2.58 5.91 16.05
CA LEU A 66 1.40 5.77 15.20
C LEU A 66 1.20 4.30 14.81
N PRO A 67 0.01 3.94 14.28
CA PRO A 67 -0.13 2.67 13.55
C PRO A 67 0.88 2.59 12.42
N GLY A 68 1.37 1.39 12.14
CA GLY A 68 2.28 1.13 11.03
C GLY A 68 1.69 1.59 9.69
N PHE A 69 2.53 2.06 8.80
CA PHE A 69 2.11 2.53 7.48
C PHE A 69 1.67 1.36 6.60
N ILE A 70 0.71 1.65 5.73
CA ILE A 70 0.10 0.69 4.82
C ILE A 70 0.32 1.17 3.40
N ASP A 71 0.90 0.31 2.53
CA ASP A 71 1.15 0.58 1.12
C ASP A 71 0.33 -0.36 0.22
N PRO A 72 -0.82 0.09 -0.31
CA PRO A 72 -1.75 -0.77 -1.03
C PRO A 72 -1.40 -1.03 -2.51
N HIS A 73 -0.22 -0.60 -2.99
CA HIS A 73 0.21 -0.86 -4.36
C HIS A 73 1.73 -0.69 -4.51
N LEU A 74 2.42 -1.80 -4.74
CA LEU A 74 3.84 -1.81 -5.10
C LEU A 74 4.19 -3.03 -5.95
N HIS A 75 5.30 -2.96 -6.67
CA HIS A 75 5.83 -4.06 -7.47
C HIS A 75 7.07 -4.65 -6.82
N PHE A 76 6.91 -5.74 -6.09
CA PHE A 76 8.00 -6.45 -5.42
C PHE A 76 9.22 -6.72 -6.33
N PRO A 77 9.04 -7.15 -7.60
CA PRO A 77 10.16 -7.48 -8.46
C PRO A 77 10.94 -6.26 -8.98
N GLN A 78 10.42 -5.05 -8.82
CA GLN A 78 10.96 -3.86 -9.48
C GLN A 78 11.91 -3.04 -8.61
N MET A 79 12.41 -3.60 -7.50
CA MET A 79 13.34 -2.92 -6.63
C MET A 79 14.62 -2.44 -7.33
N GLN A 80 15.12 -3.22 -8.29
CA GLN A 80 16.36 -2.89 -9.01
C GLN A 80 16.14 -2.00 -10.25
N VAL A 81 14.89 -1.68 -10.58
CA VAL A 81 14.57 -0.76 -11.69
C VAL A 81 14.07 0.61 -11.21
N ILE A 82 13.95 0.82 -9.91
CA ILE A 82 13.64 2.13 -9.36
C ILE A 82 14.61 3.19 -9.88
N ALA A 83 14.09 4.36 -10.25
CA ALA A 83 14.85 5.47 -10.83
C ALA A 83 15.55 5.15 -12.17
N SER A 84 15.14 4.10 -12.89
CA SER A 84 15.58 3.87 -14.26
C SER A 84 14.97 4.91 -15.18
N PHE A 85 15.82 5.58 -15.99
CA PHE A 85 15.37 6.65 -16.86
C PHE A 85 14.42 6.11 -17.95
N GLY A 86 13.19 6.62 -17.97
CA GLY A 86 12.20 6.27 -18.97
C GLY A 86 11.31 7.47 -19.30
N THR A 87 10.88 7.57 -20.55
CA THR A 87 10.11 8.70 -21.06
C THR A 87 8.62 8.39 -21.16
N ARG A 88 8.23 7.10 -21.25
CA ARG A 88 6.85 6.64 -21.40
C ARG A 88 6.68 5.26 -20.80
N LEU A 89 5.49 4.98 -20.24
CA LEU A 89 5.15 3.73 -19.54
C LEU A 89 5.52 2.47 -20.33
N ILE A 90 5.01 2.30 -21.54
CA ILE A 90 5.20 1.05 -22.33
C ILE A 90 6.69 0.84 -22.70
N GLU A 91 7.41 1.91 -23.03
CA GLU A 91 8.85 1.84 -23.31
C GLU A 91 9.64 1.46 -22.06
N TRP A 92 9.31 2.07 -20.93
CA TRP A 92 9.93 1.79 -19.63
C TRP A 92 9.71 0.34 -19.20
N LEU A 93 8.48 -0.19 -19.37
CA LEU A 93 8.16 -1.60 -19.10
C LEU A 93 9.03 -2.55 -19.92
N ASN A 94 9.16 -2.31 -21.24
CA ASN A 94 9.93 -3.16 -22.13
C ASN A 94 11.45 -3.07 -21.90
N THR A 95 11.95 -1.88 -21.52
CA THR A 95 13.39 -1.63 -21.39
C THR A 95 13.94 -2.12 -20.05
N TYR A 96 13.21 -1.92 -18.97
CA TYR A 96 13.72 -2.17 -17.61
C TYR A 96 12.90 -3.21 -16.85
N THR A 97 11.59 -3.07 -16.83
CA THR A 97 10.71 -3.85 -15.95
C THR A 97 10.65 -5.32 -16.35
N PHE A 98 10.27 -5.62 -17.57
CA PHE A 98 10.14 -7.01 -18.02
C PHE A 98 11.46 -7.79 -18.01
N PRO A 99 12.61 -7.22 -18.40
CA PRO A 99 13.90 -7.87 -18.23
C PRO A 99 14.22 -8.22 -16.78
N GLU A 100 13.90 -7.35 -15.82
CA GLU A 100 14.10 -7.64 -14.41
C GLU A 100 13.12 -8.70 -13.89
N GLU A 101 11.84 -8.59 -14.24
CA GLU A 101 10.82 -9.57 -13.83
C GLU A 101 11.11 -11.00 -14.34
N MET A 102 11.73 -11.16 -15.52
CA MET A 102 12.15 -12.48 -16.02
C MET A 102 13.17 -13.19 -15.13
N ARG A 103 13.98 -12.45 -14.36
CA ARG A 103 14.98 -13.03 -13.43
C ARG A 103 14.36 -13.80 -12.28
N PHE A 104 13.09 -13.56 -11.97
CA PHE A 104 12.35 -14.23 -10.90
C PHE A 104 11.92 -15.66 -11.23
N SER A 105 12.26 -16.17 -12.41
CA SER A 105 12.29 -17.61 -12.68
C SER A 105 13.31 -18.33 -11.81
N ASP A 106 14.38 -17.64 -11.38
CA ASP A 106 15.33 -18.13 -10.38
C ASP A 106 14.83 -17.79 -8.97
N LYS A 107 14.52 -18.84 -8.19
CA LYS A 107 14.06 -18.69 -6.81
C LYS A 107 15.07 -17.98 -5.93
N ALA A 108 16.37 -18.21 -6.11
CA ALA A 108 17.40 -17.59 -5.29
C ALA A 108 17.43 -16.07 -5.48
N HIS A 109 17.22 -15.59 -6.71
CA HIS A 109 17.04 -14.16 -6.98
C HIS A 109 15.78 -13.60 -6.30
N GLY A 110 14.66 -14.32 -6.42
CA GLY A 110 13.40 -13.95 -5.76
C GLY A 110 13.55 -13.84 -4.24
N ASP A 111 14.17 -14.82 -3.60
CA ASP A 111 14.41 -14.87 -2.15
C ASP A 111 15.30 -13.69 -1.70
N TRP A 112 16.35 -13.39 -2.45
CA TRP A 112 17.23 -12.26 -2.16
C TRP A 112 16.50 -10.92 -2.24
N ILE A 113 15.76 -10.66 -3.33
CA ILE A 113 14.99 -9.42 -3.51
C ILE A 113 13.88 -9.32 -2.45
N ALA A 114 13.19 -10.41 -2.11
CA ALA A 114 12.21 -10.42 -1.03
C ALA A 114 12.84 -9.98 0.30
N GLY A 115 14.00 -10.53 0.63
CA GLY A 115 14.76 -10.11 1.82
C GLY A 115 15.07 -8.61 1.84
N GLN A 116 15.46 -8.02 0.69
CA GLN A 116 15.73 -6.58 0.58
C GLN A 116 14.44 -5.76 0.68
N LEU A 117 13.35 -6.19 0.03
CA LEU A 117 12.05 -5.50 0.10
C LEU A 117 11.60 -5.35 1.55
N PHE A 118 11.49 -6.48 2.28
CA PHE A 118 10.97 -6.44 3.65
C PHE A 118 11.86 -5.64 4.60
N LYS A 119 13.19 -5.71 4.44
CA LYS A 119 14.11 -4.84 5.17
C LYS A 119 13.85 -3.36 4.88
N THR A 120 13.59 -3.03 3.61
CA THR A 120 13.34 -1.65 3.19
C THR A 120 11.97 -1.15 3.66
N LEU A 121 10.91 -1.96 3.57
CA LEU A 121 9.58 -1.61 4.09
C LEU A 121 9.63 -1.32 5.60
N ILE A 122 10.27 -2.20 6.37
CA ILE A 122 10.47 -2.02 7.81
C ILE A 122 11.26 -0.73 8.10
N ALA A 123 12.33 -0.46 7.36
CA ALA A 123 13.11 0.76 7.53
C ALA A 123 12.29 2.03 7.31
N ASN A 124 11.25 1.96 6.47
CA ASN A 124 10.35 3.05 6.13
C ASN A 124 9.03 3.06 6.94
N GLY A 125 8.87 2.20 7.94
CA GLY A 125 7.69 2.17 8.81
C GLY A 125 6.47 1.46 8.21
N THR A 126 6.62 0.79 7.06
CA THR A 126 5.54 0.07 6.39
C THR A 126 5.43 -1.35 6.94
N THR A 127 4.27 -1.68 7.51
CA THR A 127 3.99 -2.98 8.13
C THR A 127 3.04 -3.86 7.32
N THR A 128 2.28 -3.24 6.40
CA THR A 128 1.32 -3.92 5.51
C THR A 128 1.49 -3.38 4.10
N ALA A 129 1.48 -4.27 3.10
CA ALA A 129 1.48 -3.86 1.70
C ALA A 129 0.66 -4.81 0.81
N ALA A 130 0.15 -4.27 -0.32
CA ALA A 130 -0.36 -5.05 -1.44
C ALA A 130 0.65 -5.01 -2.59
N ALA A 131 1.15 -6.18 -3.00
CA ALA A 131 2.27 -6.31 -3.91
C ALA A 131 1.92 -7.12 -5.17
N TYR A 132 2.36 -6.60 -6.31
CA TYR A 132 2.48 -7.41 -7.53
C TYR A 132 3.75 -8.23 -7.43
N CYS A 133 3.63 -9.56 -7.59
CA CYS A 133 4.78 -10.44 -7.81
C CYS A 133 5.10 -10.50 -9.32
N THR A 134 5.69 -11.60 -9.81
CA THR A 134 5.82 -11.84 -11.26
C THR A 134 4.84 -12.93 -11.72
N SER A 135 4.88 -13.28 -13.01
CA SER A 135 4.16 -14.45 -13.52
C SER A 135 4.76 -15.80 -13.06
N HIS A 136 5.94 -15.79 -12.42
CA HIS A 136 6.58 -17.00 -11.91
C HIS A 136 6.06 -17.36 -10.52
N PRO A 137 5.58 -18.60 -10.28
CA PRO A 137 5.17 -19.08 -8.94
C PRO A 137 6.23 -18.86 -7.87
N ASN A 138 7.53 -19.05 -8.21
CA ASN A 138 8.66 -18.84 -7.31
C ASN A 138 8.72 -17.46 -6.69
N SER A 139 8.30 -16.41 -7.43
CA SER A 139 8.29 -15.03 -6.90
C SER A 139 7.25 -14.85 -5.79
N VAL A 140 6.10 -15.52 -5.92
CA VAL A 140 5.03 -15.48 -4.93
C VAL A 140 5.46 -16.22 -3.66
N ASP A 141 6.09 -17.39 -3.84
CA ASP A 141 6.62 -18.15 -2.71
C ASP A 141 7.69 -17.36 -1.97
N ALA A 142 8.66 -16.77 -2.67
CA ALA A 142 9.70 -15.93 -2.08
C ALA A 142 9.10 -14.74 -1.29
N PHE A 143 8.09 -14.09 -1.84
CA PHE A 143 7.40 -12.97 -1.20
C PHE A 143 6.72 -13.39 0.11
N PHE A 144 5.89 -14.43 0.07
CA PHE A 144 5.14 -14.85 1.26
C PHE A 144 6.01 -15.57 2.30
N GLU A 145 7.04 -16.34 1.90
CA GLU A 145 8.03 -16.92 2.83
C GLU A 145 8.77 -15.82 3.61
N ALA A 146 9.17 -14.74 2.94
CA ALA A 146 9.82 -13.60 3.57
C ALA A 146 8.87 -12.81 4.49
N ALA A 147 7.59 -12.67 4.12
CA ALA A 147 6.55 -12.05 4.94
C ALA A 147 6.26 -12.87 6.20
N GLU A 148 6.06 -14.19 6.03
CA GLU A 148 5.77 -15.12 7.14
C GLU A 148 6.90 -15.14 8.17
N SER A 149 8.17 -15.18 7.72
CA SER A 149 9.33 -15.15 8.61
C SER A 149 9.43 -13.91 9.50
N ARG A 150 8.75 -12.82 9.10
CA ARG A 150 8.68 -11.54 9.82
C ARG A 150 7.32 -11.29 10.45
N ASN A 151 6.39 -12.21 10.27
CA ASN A 151 4.99 -12.07 10.67
C ASN A 151 4.33 -10.80 10.13
N MET A 152 4.70 -10.34 8.92
CA MET A 152 4.10 -9.15 8.30
C MET A 152 2.78 -9.49 7.60
N ARG A 153 1.81 -8.55 7.66
CA ARG A 153 0.54 -8.68 6.94
C ARG A 153 0.71 -8.24 5.49
N MET A 154 0.64 -9.20 4.57
CA MET A 154 0.87 -8.93 3.16
C MET A 154 -0.26 -9.44 2.29
N ILE A 155 -0.59 -8.65 1.26
CA ILE A 155 -1.46 -9.01 0.15
C ILE A 155 -0.58 -9.19 -1.07
N GLY A 156 -0.75 -10.27 -1.84
CA GLY A 156 0.07 -10.48 -3.02
C GLY A 156 -0.42 -11.63 -3.87
N GLY A 157 0.09 -11.74 -5.09
CA GLY A 157 -0.30 -12.81 -5.98
C GLY A 157 0.50 -12.83 -7.27
N LYS A 158 0.42 -13.97 -7.95
CA LYS A 158 1.02 -14.19 -9.26
C LYS A 158 0.37 -13.26 -10.30
N VAL A 159 1.20 -12.51 -11.01
CA VAL A 159 0.75 -11.70 -12.14
C VAL A 159 0.32 -12.59 -13.31
N LEU A 160 -0.83 -12.27 -13.90
CA LEU A 160 -1.37 -12.95 -15.06
C LEU A 160 -1.05 -12.13 -16.31
N MET A 161 -0.32 -12.73 -17.26
CA MET A 161 0.01 -12.17 -18.57
C MET A 161 0.12 -13.31 -19.60
N ASP A 162 -0.57 -13.19 -20.74
CA ASP A 162 -0.51 -14.17 -21.84
C ASP A 162 -0.29 -13.55 -23.22
N ARG A 163 -0.19 -12.20 -23.28
CA ARG A 163 0.18 -11.43 -24.50
C ARG A 163 0.96 -10.16 -24.16
N ASN A 164 1.52 -9.53 -25.19
CA ASN A 164 2.19 -8.22 -25.13
C ASN A 164 3.28 -8.12 -24.03
N ALA A 165 3.94 -9.25 -23.73
CA ALA A 165 5.07 -9.36 -22.81
C ALA A 165 6.08 -10.37 -23.38
N PRO A 166 7.35 -10.38 -22.90
CA PRO A 166 8.33 -11.37 -23.29
C PRO A 166 7.88 -12.80 -22.96
N LYS A 167 8.27 -13.76 -23.81
CA LYS A 167 7.89 -15.18 -23.66
C LYS A 167 8.16 -15.75 -22.26
N GLY A 168 9.22 -15.29 -21.59
CA GLY A 168 9.57 -15.75 -20.24
C GLY A 168 8.60 -15.30 -19.16
N LEU A 169 7.68 -14.37 -19.46
CA LEU A 169 6.65 -13.88 -18.55
C LEU A 169 5.23 -14.29 -18.96
N LEU A 170 5.07 -14.99 -20.09
CA LEU A 170 3.74 -15.37 -20.59
C LEU A 170 3.26 -16.68 -19.97
N ASP A 171 2.02 -16.65 -19.53
CA ASP A 171 1.24 -17.83 -19.15
C ASP A 171 0.54 -18.46 -20.37
N THR A 172 0.00 -19.66 -20.17
CA THR A 172 -1.16 -20.16 -20.89
C THR A 172 -2.40 -20.01 -19.99
N PRO A 173 -3.63 -19.96 -20.52
CA PRO A 173 -4.82 -19.96 -19.68
C PRO A 173 -4.84 -21.07 -18.62
N LYS A 174 -4.34 -22.27 -19.00
CA LYS A 174 -4.24 -23.40 -18.07
C LYS A 174 -3.24 -23.14 -16.95
N SER A 175 -2.00 -22.72 -17.26
CA SER A 175 -0.99 -22.45 -16.22
C SER A 175 -1.38 -21.26 -15.35
N ALA A 176 -2.00 -20.22 -15.93
CA ALA A 176 -2.51 -19.08 -15.19
C ALA A 176 -3.52 -19.52 -14.10
N TYR A 177 -4.46 -20.41 -14.45
CA TYR A 177 -5.44 -20.94 -13.49
C TYR A 177 -4.78 -21.86 -12.46
N ASP A 178 -4.09 -22.90 -12.90
CA ASP A 178 -3.55 -23.95 -12.03
C ASP A 178 -2.57 -23.38 -10.99
N ASP A 179 -1.61 -22.56 -11.45
CA ASP A 179 -0.61 -21.95 -10.57
C ASP A 179 -1.25 -20.99 -9.58
N THR A 180 -2.17 -20.12 -10.04
CA THR A 180 -2.84 -19.15 -9.16
C THR A 180 -3.69 -19.85 -8.11
N PHE A 181 -4.45 -20.86 -8.52
CA PHE A 181 -5.29 -21.64 -7.61
C PHE A 181 -4.45 -22.40 -6.57
N ALA A 182 -3.35 -23.01 -6.99
CA ALA A 182 -2.43 -23.70 -6.08
C ALA A 182 -1.78 -22.73 -5.09
N LEU A 183 -1.28 -21.59 -5.56
CA LEU A 183 -0.66 -20.57 -4.71
C LEU A 183 -1.66 -19.93 -3.74
N ALA A 184 -2.88 -19.66 -4.18
CA ALA A 184 -3.94 -19.15 -3.32
C ALA A 184 -4.27 -20.16 -2.19
N ASN A 185 -4.43 -21.43 -2.50
CA ASN A 185 -4.65 -22.48 -1.50
C ASN A 185 -3.46 -22.65 -0.54
N LYS A 186 -2.23 -22.38 -0.99
CA LYS A 186 -1.02 -22.45 -0.15
C LYS A 186 -0.92 -21.28 0.82
N TRP A 187 -1.25 -20.07 0.36
CA TRP A 187 -0.90 -18.84 1.06
C TRP A 187 -2.07 -18.06 1.65
N HIS A 188 -3.28 -18.08 1.01
CA HIS A 188 -4.41 -17.30 1.51
C HIS A 188 -4.85 -17.76 2.89
N GLY A 189 -4.88 -16.83 3.85
CA GLY A 189 -5.25 -17.14 5.25
C GLY A 189 -4.16 -17.85 6.07
N ARG A 190 -2.98 -18.10 5.48
CA ARG A 190 -1.85 -18.64 6.23
C ARG A 190 -1.16 -17.50 7.00
N GLY A 191 -1.21 -17.59 8.34
CA GLY A 191 -0.75 -16.50 9.19
C GLY A 191 -1.48 -15.19 8.86
N ARG A 192 -0.74 -14.19 8.40
CA ARG A 192 -1.26 -12.85 8.05
C ARG A 192 -1.27 -12.59 6.53
N ALA A 193 -1.12 -13.64 5.72
CA ALA A 193 -1.08 -13.55 4.25
C ALA A 193 -2.49 -13.49 3.64
N HIS A 194 -2.66 -12.63 2.63
CA HIS A 194 -3.85 -12.58 1.80
C HIS A 194 -3.45 -12.72 0.33
N TYR A 195 -4.07 -13.67 -0.38
CA TYR A 195 -3.81 -13.84 -1.80
C TYR A 195 -4.59 -12.83 -2.64
N CYS A 196 -4.01 -12.45 -3.78
CA CYS A 196 -4.59 -11.51 -4.72
C CYS A 196 -4.57 -12.08 -6.14
N VAL A 197 -5.73 -12.15 -6.81
CA VAL A 197 -5.82 -12.45 -8.24
C VAL A 197 -5.36 -11.21 -8.99
N THR A 198 -4.31 -11.34 -9.80
CA THR A 198 -3.55 -10.18 -10.29
C THR A 198 -3.41 -10.18 -11.82
N PRO A 199 -4.47 -9.93 -12.62
CA PRO A 199 -4.28 -9.53 -14.01
C PRO A 199 -3.51 -8.21 -14.02
N ARG A 200 -2.30 -8.17 -14.65
CA ARG A 200 -1.46 -6.97 -14.59
C ARG A 200 -2.22 -5.75 -15.09
N PHE A 201 -2.74 -5.82 -16.30
CA PHE A 201 -3.68 -4.89 -16.92
C PHE A 201 -4.23 -5.50 -18.22
N ALA A 202 -5.29 -4.91 -18.79
CA ALA A 202 -5.97 -5.49 -19.95
C ALA A 202 -5.07 -5.66 -21.19
N ILE A 203 -4.02 -4.85 -21.34
CA ILE A 203 -3.08 -4.94 -22.46
C ILE A 203 -2.34 -6.29 -22.48
N THR A 204 -2.01 -6.83 -21.32
CA THR A 204 -1.23 -8.09 -21.23
C THR A 204 -2.09 -9.33 -21.04
N SER A 205 -3.41 -9.20 -21.08
CA SER A 205 -4.35 -10.33 -20.94
C SER A 205 -5.27 -10.46 -22.15
N THR A 206 -5.36 -11.67 -22.73
CA THR A 206 -6.37 -11.98 -23.75
C THR A 206 -7.75 -12.11 -23.10
N PRO A 207 -8.85 -12.12 -23.89
CA PRO A 207 -10.17 -12.46 -23.39
C PRO A 207 -10.19 -13.79 -22.63
N GLU A 208 -9.50 -14.81 -23.13
CA GLU A 208 -9.39 -16.12 -22.50
C GLU A 208 -8.71 -16.06 -21.13
N GLN A 209 -7.67 -15.23 -20.98
CA GLN A 209 -7.03 -15.05 -19.67
C GLN A 209 -7.92 -14.23 -18.72
N MET A 210 -8.70 -13.29 -19.21
CA MET A 210 -9.70 -12.58 -18.40
C MET A 210 -10.82 -13.53 -17.91
N GLU A 211 -11.23 -14.51 -18.72
CA GLU A 211 -12.14 -15.59 -18.29
C GLU A 211 -11.52 -16.46 -17.18
N VAL A 212 -10.22 -16.73 -17.26
CA VAL A 212 -9.48 -17.40 -16.19
C VAL A 212 -9.51 -16.56 -14.91
N ALA A 213 -9.23 -15.26 -14.99
CA ALA A 213 -9.31 -14.36 -13.83
C ALA A 213 -10.72 -14.34 -13.22
N GLN A 214 -11.78 -14.27 -14.04
CA GLN A 214 -13.17 -14.41 -13.61
C GLN A 214 -13.41 -15.72 -12.85
N SER A 215 -12.94 -16.83 -13.41
CA SER A 215 -13.12 -18.17 -12.81
C SER A 215 -12.40 -18.28 -11.47
N LEU A 216 -11.20 -17.70 -11.36
CA LEU A 216 -10.43 -17.64 -10.12
C LEU A 216 -11.14 -16.81 -9.05
N VAL A 217 -11.65 -15.62 -9.39
CA VAL A 217 -12.40 -14.76 -8.45
C VAL A 217 -13.66 -15.48 -7.94
N LYS A 218 -14.37 -16.21 -8.81
CA LYS A 218 -15.53 -17.01 -8.39
C LYS A 218 -15.16 -18.17 -7.45
N SER A 219 -13.99 -18.80 -7.69
CA SER A 219 -13.53 -19.95 -6.91
C SER A 219 -12.83 -19.55 -5.60
N LEU A 220 -12.28 -18.33 -5.53
CA LEU A 220 -11.48 -17.78 -4.43
C LEU A 220 -12.16 -16.52 -3.87
N SER A 221 -13.38 -16.67 -3.40
CA SER A 221 -14.32 -15.57 -3.10
C SER A 221 -13.85 -14.56 -2.04
N ASP A 222 -12.86 -14.91 -1.22
CA ASP A 222 -12.30 -14.01 -0.18
C ASP A 222 -10.96 -13.35 -0.59
N CYS A 223 -10.39 -13.73 -1.73
CA CYS A 223 -9.17 -13.15 -2.25
C CYS A 223 -9.39 -11.72 -2.77
N TYR A 224 -8.31 -10.94 -2.76
CA TYR A 224 -8.29 -9.63 -3.41
C TYR A 224 -8.19 -9.77 -4.93
N VAL A 225 -8.46 -8.67 -5.61
CA VAL A 225 -8.13 -8.46 -7.04
C VAL A 225 -7.30 -7.18 -7.14
N GLN A 226 -6.25 -7.18 -7.95
CA GLN A 226 -5.51 -5.94 -8.24
C GLN A 226 -5.17 -5.88 -9.72
N THR A 227 -5.24 -4.67 -10.27
CA THR A 227 -4.91 -4.38 -11.68
C THR A 227 -4.59 -2.89 -11.85
N HIS A 228 -4.04 -2.50 -13.01
CA HIS A 228 -3.85 -1.11 -13.39
C HIS A 228 -5.03 -0.62 -14.22
N LEU A 229 -5.38 0.65 -14.06
CA LEU A 229 -6.53 1.24 -14.77
C LEU A 229 -6.31 2.73 -15.03
N GLY A 230 -6.33 3.11 -16.31
CA GLY A 230 -6.44 4.50 -16.74
C GLY A 230 -5.27 5.38 -16.32
N GLU A 231 -4.05 4.86 -16.39
CA GLU A 231 -2.84 5.57 -16.02
C GLU A 231 -2.46 6.62 -17.07
N THR A 232 -2.47 6.25 -18.37
CA THR A 232 -2.16 7.17 -19.47
C THR A 232 -3.19 7.08 -20.61
N PRO A 233 -3.38 8.17 -21.39
CA PRO A 233 -4.25 8.12 -22.55
C PRO A 233 -3.85 7.06 -23.60
N GLU A 234 -2.55 6.85 -23.79
CA GLU A 234 -2.03 5.84 -24.72
C GLU A 234 -2.32 4.42 -24.25
N GLU A 235 -2.21 4.17 -22.93
CA GLU A 235 -2.61 2.90 -22.33
C GLU A 235 -4.09 2.62 -22.55
N ILE A 236 -4.96 3.60 -22.28
CA ILE A 236 -6.41 3.49 -22.48
C ILE A 236 -6.73 3.16 -23.93
N ALA A 237 -6.17 3.91 -24.88
CA ALA A 237 -6.38 3.69 -26.30
C ALA A 237 -5.93 2.28 -26.74
N PHE A 238 -4.81 1.81 -26.19
CA PHE A 238 -4.32 0.46 -26.49
C PHE A 238 -5.22 -0.62 -25.88
N ALA A 239 -5.58 -0.50 -24.60
CA ALA A 239 -6.45 -1.46 -23.94
C ALA A 239 -7.82 -1.58 -24.62
N THR A 240 -8.47 -0.46 -24.93
CA THR A 240 -9.78 -0.44 -25.62
C THR A 240 -9.70 -0.97 -27.04
N SER A 241 -8.59 -0.78 -27.76
CA SER A 241 -8.40 -1.38 -29.09
C SER A 241 -8.35 -2.91 -29.07
N LEU A 242 -7.92 -3.51 -27.95
CA LEU A 242 -7.84 -4.96 -27.76
C LEU A 242 -9.15 -5.59 -27.29
N PHE A 243 -10.11 -4.77 -26.79
CA PHE A 243 -11.42 -5.18 -26.30
C PHE A 243 -12.51 -4.27 -26.88
N PRO A 244 -12.76 -4.35 -28.22
CA PRO A 244 -13.64 -3.40 -28.90
C PRO A 244 -15.11 -3.47 -28.50
N ASP A 245 -15.55 -4.55 -27.85
CA ASP A 245 -16.92 -4.74 -27.38
C ASP A 245 -17.15 -4.12 -25.98
N ALA A 246 -16.08 -3.73 -25.27
CA ALA A 246 -16.21 -3.07 -23.98
C ALA A 246 -16.55 -1.57 -24.16
N PRO A 247 -17.41 -0.99 -23.29
CA PRO A 247 -17.80 0.42 -23.42
C PRO A 247 -16.64 1.39 -23.15
N ASP A 248 -15.69 1.00 -22.30
CA ASP A 248 -14.51 1.72 -21.90
C ASP A 248 -13.52 0.78 -21.19
N TYR A 249 -12.41 1.32 -20.66
CA TYR A 249 -11.37 0.49 -20.04
C TYR A 249 -11.88 -0.19 -18.73
N THR A 250 -12.61 0.52 -17.87
CA THR A 250 -13.23 -0.09 -16.66
C THR A 250 -14.25 -1.15 -17.05
N GLY A 251 -14.98 -0.94 -18.14
CA GLY A 251 -15.96 -1.89 -18.69
C GLY A 251 -15.34 -3.24 -19.10
N ILE A 252 -14.04 -3.27 -19.44
CA ILE A 252 -13.33 -4.52 -19.65
C ILE A 252 -13.35 -5.35 -18.35
N TYR A 253 -12.91 -4.80 -17.23
CA TYR A 253 -12.88 -5.50 -15.93
C TYR A 253 -14.28 -5.81 -15.39
N GLU A 254 -15.24 -4.90 -15.61
CA GLU A 254 -16.65 -5.08 -15.24
C GLU A 254 -17.25 -6.30 -15.92
N SER A 255 -17.02 -6.48 -17.24
CA SER A 255 -17.58 -7.58 -18.02
C SER A 255 -17.12 -8.97 -17.55
N TYR A 256 -15.93 -9.05 -16.95
CA TYR A 256 -15.39 -10.28 -16.35
C TYR A 256 -15.66 -10.40 -14.84
N GLY A 257 -16.41 -9.45 -14.23
CA GLY A 257 -16.75 -9.51 -12.82
C GLY A 257 -15.54 -9.36 -11.88
N LEU A 258 -14.54 -8.59 -12.30
CA LEU A 258 -13.30 -8.37 -11.51
C LEU A 258 -13.40 -7.16 -10.57
N LEU A 259 -14.53 -6.42 -10.60
CA LEU A 259 -14.74 -5.25 -9.75
C LEU A 259 -15.48 -5.64 -8.46
N GLY A 260 -15.10 -5.03 -7.33
CA GLY A 260 -15.74 -5.28 -6.04
C GLY A 260 -14.97 -4.66 -4.86
N GLN A 261 -15.48 -4.85 -3.64
CA GLN A 261 -14.94 -4.25 -2.42
C GLN A 261 -13.46 -4.57 -2.14
N LYS A 262 -12.96 -5.71 -2.63
CA LYS A 262 -11.57 -6.15 -2.49
C LYS A 262 -10.76 -5.94 -3.78
N THR A 263 -11.24 -5.09 -4.71
CA THR A 263 -10.53 -4.77 -5.95
C THR A 263 -9.76 -3.47 -5.81
N LEU A 264 -8.44 -3.53 -6.05
CA LEU A 264 -7.51 -2.41 -6.05
C LEU A 264 -7.17 -2.03 -7.48
N LEU A 265 -7.52 -0.82 -7.88
CA LEU A 265 -7.30 -0.27 -9.22
C LEU A 265 -6.18 0.77 -9.17
N GLY A 266 -5.01 0.43 -9.66
CA GLY A 266 -3.85 1.32 -9.71
C GLY A 266 -4.09 2.52 -10.61
N HIS A 267 -3.64 3.71 -10.19
CA HIS A 267 -3.63 5.01 -10.86
C HIS A 267 -4.99 5.70 -10.99
N CYS A 268 -5.94 5.20 -11.77
CA CYS A 268 -7.27 5.79 -11.95
C CYS A 268 -7.26 7.29 -12.29
N ILE A 269 -6.35 7.73 -13.18
CA ILE A 269 -6.15 9.16 -13.51
C ILE A 269 -7.16 9.63 -14.56
N HIS A 270 -7.22 8.91 -15.69
CA HIS A 270 -7.97 9.32 -16.88
C HIS A 270 -9.26 8.50 -17.02
N LEU A 271 -10.21 8.74 -16.12
CA LEU A 271 -11.51 8.04 -16.09
C LEU A 271 -12.62 8.92 -16.68
N THR A 272 -13.54 8.31 -17.42
CA THR A 272 -14.83 8.91 -17.82
C THR A 272 -15.77 8.97 -16.62
N ASP A 273 -16.90 9.70 -16.74
CA ASP A 273 -17.89 9.76 -15.66
C ASP A 273 -18.55 8.41 -15.41
N ARG A 274 -18.84 7.64 -16.49
CA ARG A 274 -19.36 6.26 -16.36
C ARG A 274 -18.41 5.35 -15.57
N GLU A 275 -17.10 5.40 -15.88
CA GLU A 275 -16.10 4.59 -15.17
C GLU A 275 -16.05 4.92 -13.67
N VAL A 276 -16.11 6.19 -13.32
CA VAL A 276 -16.17 6.65 -11.91
C VAL A 276 -17.44 6.13 -11.23
N GLU A 277 -18.60 6.19 -11.89
CA GLU A 277 -19.88 5.67 -11.37
C GLU A 277 -19.79 4.15 -11.12
N VAL A 278 -19.21 3.38 -12.04
CA VAL A 278 -19.02 1.92 -11.90
C VAL A 278 -18.08 1.59 -10.74
N ILE A 279 -16.95 2.29 -10.62
CA ILE A 279 -15.99 2.10 -9.52
C ILE A 279 -16.66 2.40 -8.16
N ALA A 280 -17.45 3.47 -8.08
CA ALA A 280 -18.19 3.82 -6.88
C ALA A 280 -19.28 2.76 -6.54
N ALA A 281 -20.07 2.34 -7.54
CA ALA A 281 -21.14 1.36 -7.35
C ALA A 281 -20.62 -0.02 -6.92
N THR A 282 -19.48 -0.45 -7.46
CA THR A 282 -18.84 -1.72 -7.10
C THR A 282 -18.04 -1.65 -5.80
N GLN A 283 -17.87 -0.45 -5.23
CA GLN A 283 -17.02 -0.21 -4.06
C GLN A 283 -15.56 -0.62 -4.27
N SER A 284 -15.10 -0.63 -5.53
CA SER A 284 -13.69 -0.82 -5.85
C SER A 284 -12.84 0.36 -5.35
N VAL A 285 -11.56 0.15 -5.16
CA VAL A 285 -10.65 1.15 -4.59
C VAL A 285 -9.78 1.76 -5.69
N ALA A 286 -9.83 3.07 -5.86
CA ALA A 286 -8.89 3.80 -6.70
C ALA A 286 -7.60 4.08 -5.91
N VAL A 287 -6.47 3.56 -6.37
CA VAL A 287 -5.18 3.68 -5.68
C VAL A 287 -4.33 4.78 -6.33
N SER A 288 -4.12 5.87 -5.61
CA SER A 288 -3.27 6.98 -6.06
C SER A 288 -1.80 6.64 -5.86
N CYS A 289 -0.99 6.80 -6.92
CA CYS A 289 0.44 6.53 -6.94
C CYS A 289 1.24 7.79 -7.34
N PRO A 290 1.27 8.86 -6.52
CA PRO A 290 1.70 10.19 -6.96
C PRO A 290 3.15 10.24 -7.42
N THR A 291 4.07 9.51 -6.78
CA THR A 291 5.49 9.51 -7.15
C THR A 291 5.71 8.89 -8.53
N SER A 292 5.01 7.81 -8.84
CA SER A 292 5.02 7.14 -10.15
C SER A 292 4.35 7.99 -11.22
N ASN A 293 3.15 8.48 -10.93
CA ASN A 293 2.38 9.30 -11.88
C ASN A 293 3.16 10.53 -12.35
N LEU A 294 3.92 11.16 -11.44
CA LEU A 294 4.78 12.30 -11.77
C LEU A 294 6.04 11.86 -12.51
N PHE A 295 6.67 10.77 -12.08
CA PHE A 295 7.92 10.27 -12.68
C PHE A 295 7.74 9.83 -14.13
N LEU A 296 6.65 9.12 -14.42
CA LEU A 296 6.31 8.63 -15.76
C LEU A 296 5.50 9.65 -16.60
N GLY A 297 5.10 10.79 -15.99
CA GLY A 297 4.32 11.82 -16.66
C GLY A 297 2.87 11.39 -16.96
N SER A 298 2.33 10.48 -16.18
CA SER A 298 0.98 9.90 -16.37
C SER A 298 -0.14 10.91 -16.16
N GLY A 299 0.00 11.82 -15.19
CA GLY A 299 -0.96 12.88 -14.90
C GLY A 299 -1.23 13.10 -13.42
N LEU A 300 -2.22 13.95 -13.12
CA LEU A 300 -2.61 14.30 -11.76
C LEU A 300 -3.84 13.50 -11.33
N PHE A 301 -3.77 12.83 -10.18
CA PHE A 301 -4.86 12.05 -9.64
C PHE A 301 -6.07 12.94 -9.27
N PRO A 302 -7.28 12.71 -9.80
CA PRO A 302 -8.44 13.57 -9.64
C PRO A 302 -9.21 13.30 -8.33
N ARG A 303 -8.51 13.43 -7.19
CA ARG A 303 -9.00 13.02 -5.86
C ARG A 303 -10.39 13.55 -5.53
N GLN A 304 -10.60 14.88 -5.67
CA GLN A 304 -11.87 15.50 -5.26
C GLN A 304 -13.05 15.00 -6.12
N ARG A 305 -12.81 14.83 -7.43
CA ARG A 305 -13.83 14.27 -8.34
C ARG A 305 -14.26 12.88 -7.90
N LEU A 306 -13.29 11.99 -7.58
CA LEU A 306 -13.54 10.62 -7.15
C LEU A 306 -14.28 10.58 -5.81
N LEU A 307 -13.84 11.37 -4.83
CA LEU A 307 -14.49 11.46 -3.51
C LEU A 307 -15.93 11.96 -3.60
N ASN A 308 -16.21 12.96 -4.46
CA ASN A 308 -17.55 13.51 -4.65
C ASN A 308 -18.54 12.46 -5.21
N GLN A 309 -18.04 11.45 -5.90
CA GLN A 309 -18.83 10.32 -6.42
C GLN A 309 -18.84 9.11 -5.49
N GLY A 310 -18.24 9.22 -4.30
CA GLY A 310 -18.21 8.12 -3.31
C GLY A 310 -17.22 7.02 -3.61
N VAL A 311 -16.23 7.25 -4.47
CA VAL A 311 -15.14 6.30 -4.74
C VAL A 311 -14.23 6.21 -3.52
N ARG A 312 -13.92 4.99 -3.12
CA ARG A 312 -12.93 4.69 -2.07
C ARG A 312 -11.52 4.93 -2.63
N ILE A 313 -10.68 5.64 -1.88
CA ILE A 313 -9.34 6.03 -2.33
C ILE A 313 -8.30 5.47 -1.36
N ALA A 314 -7.23 4.92 -1.91
CA ALA A 314 -6.01 4.57 -1.20
C ALA A 314 -4.80 5.34 -1.76
N LEU A 315 -3.72 5.43 -0.99
CA LEU A 315 -2.48 6.10 -1.36
C LEU A 315 -1.32 5.13 -1.25
N ALA A 316 -0.50 5.02 -2.29
CA ALA A 316 0.53 4.01 -2.44
C ALA A 316 1.83 4.54 -3.05
N THR A 317 2.92 3.78 -2.89
CA THR A 317 4.25 4.13 -3.43
C THR A 317 4.40 3.77 -4.90
N ASP A 318 3.83 2.65 -5.33
CA ASP A 318 4.03 2.07 -6.66
C ASP A 318 5.51 1.85 -7.01
N ILE A 319 6.28 1.27 -6.11
CA ILE A 319 7.64 0.81 -6.43
C ILE A 319 7.57 -0.25 -7.54
N GLY A 320 8.20 -0.12 -8.72
CA GLY A 320 9.37 0.70 -9.11
C GLY A 320 9.10 1.85 -10.09
N GLY A 321 7.87 2.12 -10.60
CA GLY A 321 7.56 3.38 -11.25
C GLY A 321 7.62 4.52 -10.23
N GLY A 322 7.18 4.27 -9.01
CA GLY A 322 7.37 5.16 -7.87
C GLY A 322 8.83 5.26 -7.45
N THR A 323 9.23 6.44 -6.99
CA THR A 323 10.64 6.81 -6.77
C THR A 323 11.08 6.72 -5.31
N SER A 324 10.22 6.24 -4.40
CA SER A 324 10.52 6.13 -2.97
C SER A 324 9.70 5.04 -2.29
N TYR A 325 10.32 4.30 -1.38
CA TYR A 325 9.65 3.34 -0.47
C TYR A 325 8.95 4.02 0.71
N SER A 326 9.18 5.31 0.92
CA SER A 326 8.68 6.05 2.07
C SER A 326 7.26 6.56 1.83
N MET A 327 6.31 6.12 2.66
CA MET A 327 4.96 6.68 2.68
C MET A 327 4.96 8.19 3.05
N LEU A 328 5.95 8.67 3.82
CA LEU A 328 6.12 10.11 4.09
C LEU A 328 6.47 10.88 2.81
N ARG A 329 7.40 10.37 1.99
CA ARG A 329 7.71 10.96 0.67
C ARG A 329 6.53 10.88 -0.29
N THR A 330 5.76 9.81 -0.22
CA THR A 330 4.52 9.67 -0.99
C THR A 330 3.48 10.73 -0.58
N LEU A 331 3.37 11.04 0.70
CA LEU A 331 2.54 12.14 1.20
C LEU A 331 3.02 13.52 0.70
N ASP A 332 4.33 13.76 0.67
CA ASP A 332 4.90 15.01 0.14
C ASP A 332 4.52 15.23 -1.33
N GLU A 333 4.71 14.22 -2.17
CA GLU A 333 4.31 14.31 -3.58
C GLU A 333 2.80 14.41 -3.76
N PHE A 334 2.03 13.66 -2.97
CA PHE A 334 0.56 13.76 -3.00
C PHE A 334 0.07 15.16 -2.64
N TYR A 335 0.65 15.78 -1.60
CA TYR A 335 0.35 17.17 -1.25
C TYR A 335 0.61 18.12 -2.41
N LYS A 336 1.77 18.01 -3.10
CA LYS A 336 2.11 18.85 -4.25
C LYS A 336 1.15 18.66 -5.43
N VAL A 337 0.78 17.40 -5.72
CA VAL A 337 -0.24 17.07 -6.74
C VAL A 337 -1.57 17.76 -6.44
N LEU A 338 -2.03 17.67 -5.19
CA LEU A 338 -3.29 18.30 -4.76
C LEU A 338 -3.21 19.83 -4.80
N GLN A 339 -2.06 20.43 -4.44
CA GLN A 339 -1.85 21.89 -4.59
C GLN A 339 -1.94 22.35 -6.06
N LEU A 340 -1.41 21.56 -7.00
CA LEU A 340 -1.59 21.84 -8.43
C LEU A 340 -3.06 21.77 -8.86
N GLY A 341 -3.84 20.86 -8.27
CA GLY A 341 -5.28 20.75 -8.42
C GLY A 341 -6.09 21.80 -7.63
N ARG A 342 -5.43 22.67 -6.85
CA ARG A 342 -6.06 23.63 -5.92
C ARG A 342 -6.96 22.98 -4.88
N GLU A 343 -6.60 21.75 -4.48
CA GLU A 343 -7.25 21.01 -3.40
C GLU A 343 -6.52 21.25 -2.07
N VAL A 344 -7.28 21.39 -0.99
CA VAL A 344 -6.72 21.47 0.38
C VAL A 344 -6.63 20.06 0.96
N HIS A 345 -5.45 19.71 1.45
CA HIS A 345 -5.22 18.45 2.14
C HIS A 345 -4.33 18.72 3.35
N ASP A 346 -4.92 18.72 4.52
CA ASP A 346 -4.22 19.00 5.77
C ASP A 346 -3.43 17.75 6.27
N PRO A 347 -2.43 17.94 7.14
CA PRO A 347 -1.57 16.85 7.61
C PRO A 347 -2.29 15.79 8.46
N LEU A 348 -3.41 16.09 9.13
CA LEU A 348 -4.20 15.08 9.83
C LEU A 348 -4.84 14.11 8.82
N ASN A 349 -5.43 14.64 7.75
CA ASN A 349 -5.95 13.84 6.64
C ASN A 349 -4.85 13.03 5.95
N ALA A 350 -3.63 13.58 5.85
CA ALA A 350 -2.50 12.89 5.24
C ALA A 350 -2.10 11.64 6.05
N PHE A 351 -1.90 11.77 7.35
CA PHE A 351 -1.53 10.64 8.22
C PHE A 351 -2.68 9.64 8.42
N TYR A 352 -3.93 10.13 8.48
CA TYR A 352 -5.08 9.25 8.40
C TYR A 352 -5.04 8.37 7.15
N GLN A 353 -4.73 8.95 5.97
CA GLN A 353 -4.77 8.23 4.70
C GLN A 353 -3.78 7.05 4.66
N ILE A 354 -2.54 7.21 5.14
CA ILE A 354 -1.50 6.16 5.09
C ILE A 354 -1.57 5.16 6.26
N THR A 355 -2.51 5.36 7.20
CA THR A 355 -2.78 4.46 8.32
C THR A 355 -4.20 3.90 8.21
N ARG A 356 -5.15 4.45 8.96
CA ARG A 356 -6.53 3.99 9.00
C ARG A 356 -7.23 4.06 7.64
N GLY A 357 -7.03 5.11 6.87
CA GLY A 357 -7.68 5.27 5.56
C GLY A 357 -7.32 4.15 4.57
N ASN A 358 -6.03 3.78 4.50
CA ASN A 358 -5.59 2.64 3.71
C ASN A 358 -6.10 1.31 4.30
N ALA A 359 -6.15 1.15 5.64
CA ALA A 359 -6.73 -0.02 6.28
C ALA A 359 -8.22 -0.19 5.94
N GLU A 360 -9.00 0.90 5.97
CA GLU A 360 -10.41 0.91 5.56
C GLU A 360 -10.57 0.55 4.08
N SER A 361 -9.70 1.09 3.23
CA SER A 361 -9.70 0.78 1.79
C SER A 361 -9.39 -0.70 1.51
N LEU A 362 -8.55 -1.32 2.31
CA LEU A 362 -8.26 -2.76 2.22
C LEU A 362 -9.29 -3.64 2.93
N GLY A 363 -10.25 -3.08 3.67
CA GLY A 363 -11.19 -3.85 4.49
C GLY A 363 -10.52 -4.53 5.69
N LEU A 364 -9.46 -3.93 6.23
CA LEU A 364 -8.65 -4.45 7.33
C LEU A 364 -8.67 -3.55 8.58
N ALA A 365 -9.56 -2.56 8.64
CA ALA A 365 -9.61 -1.57 9.72
C ALA A 365 -10.04 -2.15 11.08
N ASP A 366 -10.56 -3.38 11.11
CA ASP A 366 -10.81 -4.17 12.32
C ASP A 366 -9.55 -4.82 12.90
N LYS A 367 -8.44 -4.83 12.15
CA LYS A 367 -7.18 -5.50 12.51
C LYS A 367 -6.01 -4.56 12.66
N ILE A 368 -5.89 -3.58 11.75
CA ILE A 368 -4.74 -2.68 11.64
C ILE A 368 -5.17 -1.23 11.36
N GLY A 369 -4.21 -0.30 11.41
CA GLY A 369 -4.43 1.11 11.06
C GLY A 369 -4.91 1.99 12.21
N THR A 370 -5.06 1.43 13.42
CA THR A 370 -5.32 2.15 14.67
C THR A 370 -4.42 1.64 15.80
N LEU A 371 -4.42 2.35 16.94
CA LEU A 371 -3.78 1.90 18.19
C LEU A 371 -4.81 1.37 19.19
N ASP A 372 -6.02 1.05 18.74
CA ASP A 372 -7.11 0.61 19.61
C ASP A 372 -6.84 -0.78 20.20
N ALA A 373 -7.28 -1.00 21.44
CA ALA A 373 -7.20 -2.32 22.05
C ALA A 373 -7.94 -3.37 21.20
N GLY A 374 -7.32 -4.52 21.00
CA GLY A 374 -7.83 -5.60 20.16
C GLY A 374 -7.29 -5.58 18.72
N THR A 375 -6.55 -4.56 18.30
CA THR A 375 -5.87 -4.54 17.01
C THR A 375 -4.46 -5.13 17.08
N GLU A 376 -3.90 -5.49 15.93
CA GLU A 376 -2.55 -6.00 15.81
C GLU A 376 -1.53 -4.89 16.12
N ALA A 377 -0.50 -5.24 16.88
CA ALA A 377 0.53 -4.28 17.30
C ALA A 377 1.53 -3.97 16.17
N ASP A 378 1.01 -3.52 15.03
CA ASP A 378 1.76 -2.99 13.90
C ASP A 378 1.91 -1.48 14.08
N ILE A 379 3.13 -1.02 14.41
CA ILE A 379 3.35 0.32 14.94
C ILE A 379 4.60 0.92 14.31
N VAL A 380 4.57 2.23 14.06
CA VAL A 380 5.74 3.03 13.68
C VAL A 380 6.02 4.11 14.71
N VAL A 381 7.29 4.32 15.01
CA VAL A 381 7.79 5.38 15.90
C VAL A 381 8.54 6.41 15.08
N LEU A 382 8.13 7.68 15.15
CA LEU A 382 8.65 8.76 14.33
C LEU A 382 9.38 9.83 15.18
N ASN A 383 10.50 10.33 14.62
CA ASN A 383 11.27 11.46 15.14
C ASN A 383 11.18 12.64 14.16
N ALA A 384 10.48 13.69 14.54
CA ALA A 384 10.38 14.92 13.75
C ALA A 384 11.68 15.77 13.77
N ASN A 385 12.68 15.39 14.58
CA ASN A 385 13.99 16.03 14.64
C ASN A 385 15.11 15.20 13.97
N ALA A 386 14.77 14.26 13.10
CA ALA A 386 15.69 13.26 12.55
C ALA A 386 16.83 13.84 11.70
N THR A 387 16.63 15.00 11.10
CA THR A 387 17.64 15.68 10.28
C THR A 387 17.82 17.13 10.72
N PRO A 388 19.01 17.77 10.45
CA PRO A 388 19.22 19.15 10.82
C PRO A 388 18.14 20.13 10.30
N PRO A 389 17.64 20.04 9.04
CA PRO A 389 16.54 20.89 8.60
C PRO A 389 15.22 20.65 9.34
N MET A 390 14.90 19.40 9.66
CA MET A 390 13.72 19.08 10.47
C MET A 390 13.83 19.66 11.87
N ALA A 391 14.95 19.43 12.56
CA ALA A 391 15.18 19.95 13.91
C ALA A 391 15.10 21.49 13.95
N LEU A 392 15.72 22.17 12.98
CA LEU A 392 15.62 23.64 12.88
C LEU A 392 14.19 24.11 12.67
N ARG A 393 13.40 23.43 11.84
CA ARG A 393 11.98 23.76 11.62
C ARG A 393 11.16 23.49 12.89
N MET A 394 11.46 22.40 13.61
CA MET A 394 10.74 22.02 14.84
C MET A 394 10.87 23.06 15.96
N GLU A 395 11.93 23.87 16.00
CA GLU A 395 12.06 25.00 16.96
C GLU A 395 10.91 26.02 16.83
N ARG A 396 10.21 26.07 15.71
CA ARG A 396 9.11 27.00 15.41
C ARG A 396 7.76 26.31 15.32
N VAL A 397 7.70 25.00 15.60
CA VAL A 397 6.46 24.22 15.63
C VAL A 397 5.79 24.38 16.99
N SER A 398 4.48 24.62 16.96
CA SER A 398 3.68 24.82 18.16
C SER A 398 2.45 23.90 18.26
N THR A 399 2.14 23.20 17.18
CA THR A 399 0.96 22.32 17.10
C THR A 399 1.32 20.95 16.54
N LEU A 400 0.53 19.92 16.89
CA LEU A 400 0.66 18.58 16.29
C LEU A 400 0.55 18.62 14.77
N ALA A 401 -0.37 19.39 14.23
CA ALA A 401 -0.56 19.50 12.78
C ALA A 401 0.68 20.07 12.06
N GLU A 402 1.37 21.05 12.64
CA GLU A 402 2.63 21.55 12.10
C GLU A 402 3.75 20.50 12.16
N GLU A 403 3.85 19.75 13.24
CA GLU A 403 4.81 18.63 13.36
C GLU A 403 4.55 17.54 12.31
N LEU A 404 3.30 17.11 12.14
CA LEU A 404 2.90 16.17 11.11
C LEU A 404 3.26 16.69 9.71
N PHE A 405 3.12 18.00 9.48
CA PHE A 405 3.49 18.59 8.19
C PHE A 405 5.02 18.61 7.97
N VAL A 406 5.82 18.76 9.04
CA VAL A 406 7.29 18.57 8.96
C VAL A 406 7.64 17.14 8.60
N LEU A 407 7.03 16.16 9.25
CA LEU A 407 7.21 14.74 8.94
C LEU A 407 6.78 14.41 7.51
N GLN A 408 5.64 14.92 7.08
CA GLN A 408 5.10 14.72 5.73
C GLN A 408 6.04 15.28 4.64
N THR A 409 6.62 16.49 4.86
CA THR A 409 7.32 17.23 3.79
C THR A 409 8.82 16.96 3.78
N LEU A 410 9.43 16.73 4.95
CA LEU A 410 10.88 16.56 5.10
C LEU A 410 11.26 15.15 5.57
N GLY A 411 10.28 14.34 6.00
CA GLY A 411 10.52 13.00 6.53
C GLY A 411 10.81 11.97 5.44
N ASP A 412 11.61 10.97 5.84
CA ASP A 412 11.90 9.75 5.09
C ASP A 412 12.25 8.63 6.09
N ASP A 413 12.96 7.58 5.67
CA ASP A 413 13.38 6.47 6.53
C ASP A 413 14.22 6.90 7.75
N ARG A 414 14.89 8.05 7.68
CA ARG A 414 15.65 8.62 8.81
C ARG A 414 14.74 9.10 9.93
N ALA A 415 13.51 9.51 9.61
CA ALA A 415 12.51 9.92 10.59
C ALA A 415 11.88 8.71 11.32
N VAL A 416 11.98 7.50 10.78
CA VAL A 416 11.50 6.27 11.42
C VAL A 416 12.51 5.81 12.46
N VAL A 417 12.17 5.85 13.72
CA VAL A 417 13.01 5.39 14.86
C VAL A 417 12.93 3.88 14.98
N GLU A 418 11.72 3.33 14.99
CA GLU A 418 11.47 1.91 15.11
C GLU A 418 10.18 1.54 14.35
N THR A 419 10.12 0.30 13.89
CA THR A 419 8.94 -0.32 13.30
C THR A 419 8.64 -1.61 14.01
N TYR A 420 7.46 -1.71 14.60
CA TYR A 420 6.99 -2.92 15.27
C TYR A 420 6.04 -3.69 14.35
N VAL A 421 6.28 -4.97 14.23
CA VAL A 421 5.39 -5.93 13.55
C VAL A 421 4.88 -6.90 14.59
N ALA A 422 3.57 -6.95 14.78
CA ALA A 422 2.94 -7.75 15.84
C ALA A 422 3.68 -7.57 17.20
N GLY A 423 4.01 -6.34 17.56
CA GLY A 423 4.65 -5.98 18.81
C GLY A 423 6.15 -6.27 18.92
N VAL A 424 6.78 -6.77 17.85
CA VAL A 424 8.23 -7.04 17.80
C VAL A 424 8.93 -5.91 17.06
N GLY A 425 9.90 -5.23 17.69
CA GLY A 425 10.74 -4.22 17.05
C GLY A 425 11.62 -4.85 15.98
N MET A 426 11.60 -4.32 14.76
CA MET A 426 12.21 -4.93 13.58
C MET A 426 13.27 -4.06 12.89
N LYS A 427 13.28 -2.73 13.14
CA LYS A 427 14.23 -1.83 12.46
C LYS A 427 15.63 -1.90 13.07
N SER A 428 15.71 -2.09 14.37
CA SER A 428 16.98 -2.12 15.13
C SER A 428 17.69 -3.47 15.08
N THR A 429 17.12 -4.45 14.40
CA THR A 429 17.69 -5.80 14.18
C THR A 429 18.10 -5.93 12.70
#